data_222b809782f6570a92506f4df7979d34
#
_entry.id   222b809782f6570a92506f4df7979d34
#
_cell.length_a   1.000
_cell.length_b   1.000
_cell.length_c   1.000
_cell.angle_alpha   90.00
_cell.angle_beta   90.00
_cell.angle_gamma   90.00
#
_symmetry.space_group_name_H-M   'P 1'
#
loop_
_entity.id
_entity.type
_entity.pdbx_description
1 polymer ?
#
loop_
_entity_poly.entity_id
_entity_poly.type
_entity_poly.pdbx_seq_one_letter_code
_entity_poly.pdbx_strand_id
1 'polypeptide(L)'
;GYRVETIMCRRNGEAQMDGNAVLMFSLNEVSDNIKKFCNQYGLTDDQIDYYVFHQGQKIILQGIANECNILWEKVLNSYENYGNTSSASIPISICDNLQILKEKKQVNLLLSGFGIGLSWGCVYLNVDTENILPIFEFGDYYKDKDELNL
;
A
#
# COMPACT_ATOMS: atom_id res chain seq x y z
N GLY A 1 -11.28 -16.53 -9.47
CA GLY A 1 -11.54 -17.20 -8.19
C GLY A 1 -12.99 -17.00 -7.74
N TYR A 2 -13.47 -17.77 -6.79
CA TYR A 2 -14.87 -17.76 -6.32
C TYR A 2 -15.30 -16.46 -5.59
N ARG A 3 -14.36 -15.53 -5.31
CA ARG A 3 -14.62 -14.23 -4.69
C ARG A 3 -14.45 -13.05 -5.65
N VAL A 4 -14.52 -13.30 -6.94
CA VAL A 4 -14.36 -12.26 -7.98
C VAL A 4 -15.40 -11.13 -7.84
N GLU A 5 -16.55 -11.40 -7.21
CA GLU A 5 -17.62 -10.41 -7.00
C GLU A 5 -17.33 -9.43 -5.85
N THR A 6 -16.33 -9.70 -5.00
CA THR A 6 -15.98 -8.84 -3.86
C THR A 6 -15.51 -7.46 -4.33
N ILE A 7 -14.70 -7.42 -5.39
CA ILE A 7 -14.29 -6.18 -6.07
C ILE A 7 -14.28 -6.50 -7.56
N MET A 8 -15.10 -5.83 -8.36
CA MET A 8 -15.11 -6.00 -9.80
C MET A 8 -15.35 -4.67 -10.53
N CYS A 9 -14.79 -4.57 -11.72
CA CYS A 9 -15.16 -3.53 -12.69
C CYS A 9 -15.75 -4.24 -13.91
N ARG A 10 -17.01 -3.96 -14.22
CA ARG A 10 -17.71 -4.54 -15.37
C ARG A 10 -17.28 -3.86 -16.67
N ARG A 11 -17.49 -4.53 -17.81
CA ARG A 11 -17.16 -3.96 -19.13
C ARG A 11 -17.91 -2.67 -19.46
N ASN A 12 -19.05 -2.42 -18.81
CA ASN A 12 -19.81 -1.17 -18.92
C ASN A 12 -19.23 -0.01 -18.07
N GLY A 13 -18.10 -0.22 -17.38
CA GLY A 13 -17.45 0.78 -16.54
C GLY A 13 -17.98 0.88 -15.11
N GLU A 14 -18.96 0.08 -14.73
CA GLU A 14 -19.44 0.05 -13.34
C GLU A 14 -18.47 -0.69 -12.43
N ALA A 15 -17.98 0.01 -11.40
CA ALA A 15 -17.22 -0.58 -10.31
C ALA A 15 -18.17 -0.98 -9.18
N GLN A 16 -18.06 -2.21 -8.71
CA GLN A 16 -18.82 -2.72 -7.57
C GLN A 16 -17.83 -3.26 -6.52
N MET A 17 -18.07 -2.94 -5.26
CA MET A 17 -17.24 -3.39 -4.15
C MET A 17 -18.13 -3.70 -2.94
N ASP A 18 -17.97 -4.89 -2.37
CA ASP A 18 -18.49 -5.23 -1.05
C ASP A 18 -17.43 -4.86 0.01
N GLY A 19 -17.62 -3.73 0.68
CA GLY A 19 -16.67 -3.21 1.67
C GLY A 19 -16.44 -4.16 2.84
N ASN A 20 -17.48 -4.88 3.30
CA ASN A 20 -17.33 -5.86 4.37
C ASN A 20 -16.52 -7.08 3.91
N ALA A 21 -16.79 -7.58 2.72
CA ALA A 21 -16.04 -8.69 2.15
C ALA A 21 -14.57 -8.30 1.90
N VAL A 22 -14.28 -7.06 1.48
CA VAL A 22 -12.92 -6.54 1.34
C VAL A 22 -12.22 -6.44 2.69
N LEU A 23 -12.89 -5.93 3.72
CA LEU A 23 -12.34 -5.87 5.08
C LEU A 23 -11.99 -7.28 5.57
N MET A 24 -12.91 -8.22 5.51
CA MET A 24 -12.69 -9.61 5.95
C MET A 24 -11.56 -10.29 5.18
N PHE A 25 -11.48 -10.08 3.87
CA PHE A 25 -10.38 -10.55 3.04
C PHE A 25 -9.04 -9.97 3.51
N SER A 26 -9.00 -8.66 3.80
CA SER A 26 -7.77 -8.00 4.24
C SER A 26 -7.30 -8.52 5.60
N LEU A 27 -8.22 -8.73 6.53
CA LEU A 27 -7.88 -9.22 7.87
C LEU A 27 -7.46 -10.70 7.87
N ASN A 28 -8.03 -11.52 7.00
CA ASN A 28 -7.74 -12.94 6.96
C ASN A 28 -6.62 -13.27 5.97
N GLU A 29 -6.89 -13.16 4.66
CA GLU A 29 -5.99 -13.66 3.61
C GLU A 29 -4.73 -12.80 3.46
N VAL A 30 -4.84 -11.46 3.57
CA VAL A 30 -3.68 -10.58 3.44
C VAL A 30 -2.78 -10.71 4.66
N SER A 31 -3.36 -10.68 5.87
CA SER A 31 -2.58 -10.85 7.11
C SER A 31 -1.92 -12.22 7.18
N ASP A 32 -2.62 -13.28 6.77
CA ASP A 32 -2.09 -14.63 6.72
C ASP A 32 -0.94 -14.76 5.68
N ASN A 33 -1.05 -14.06 4.54
CA ASN A 33 -0.01 -14.00 3.54
C ASN A 33 1.25 -13.31 4.08
N ILE A 34 1.13 -12.20 4.82
CA ILE A 34 2.26 -11.53 5.45
C ILE A 34 2.95 -12.47 6.44
N LYS A 35 2.19 -13.13 7.33
CA LYS A 35 2.74 -14.09 8.30
C LYS A 35 3.45 -15.25 7.61
N LYS A 36 2.84 -15.83 6.56
CA LYS A 36 3.45 -16.91 5.78
C LYS A 36 4.72 -16.46 5.07
N PHE A 37 4.72 -15.27 4.49
CA PHE A 37 5.89 -14.69 3.84
C PHE A 37 7.05 -14.53 4.83
N CYS A 38 6.80 -13.90 5.99
CA CYS A 38 7.82 -13.75 7.02
C CYS A 38 8.37 -15.11 7.50
N ASN A 39 7.50 -16.06 7.77
CA ASN A 39 7.90 -17.40 8.19
C ASN A 39 8.72 -18.13 7.13
N GLN A 40 8.32 -18.05 5.86
CA GLN A 40 9.00 -18.72 4.74
C GLN A 40 10.44 -18.22 4.55
N TYR A 41 10.66 -16.91 4.75
CA TYR A 41 11.97 -16.28 4.55
C TYR A 41 12.74 -16.04 5.85
N GLY A 42 12.21 -16.51 7.00
CA GLY A 42 12.83 -16.35 8.31
C GLY A 42 12.95 -14.88 8.75
N LEU A 43 12.04 -14.01 8.27
CA LEU A 43 12.04 -12.60 8.62
C LEU A 43 11.37 -12.40 9.98
N THR A 44 12.07 -11.68 10.84
CA THR A 44 11.56 -11.24 12.14
C THR A 44 11.24 -9.76 12.14
N ASP A 45 10.39 -9.29 13.05
CA ASP A 45 9.95 -7.90 13.09
C ASP A 45 11.10 -6.88 13.27
N ASP A 46 12.17 -7.27 13.97
CA ASP A 46 13.37 -6.46 14.16
C ASP A 46 14.21 -6.26 12.89
N GLN A 47 14.04 -7.14 11.90
CA GLN A 47 14.68 -7.03 10.59
C GLN A 47 13.90 -6.14 9.60
N ILE A 48 12.66 -5.77 9.94
CA ILE A 48 11.80 -4.93 9.11
C ILE A 48 11.70 -3.56 9.78
N ASP A 49 12.20 -2.53 9.09
CA ASP A 49 12.11 -1.17 9.59
C ASP A 49 10.68 -0.64 9.49
N TYR A 50 10.04 -0.81 8.32
CA TYR A 50 8.68 -0.33 8.08
C TYR A 50 7.87 -1.30 7.20
N TYR A 51 6.57 -1.29 7.43
CA TYR A 51 5.57 -2.00 6.65
C TYR A 51 4.79 -0.99 5.79
N VAL A 52 4.60 -1.30 4.51
CA VAL A 52 3.87 -0.46 3.57
C VAL A 52 2.77 -1.28 2.90
N PHE A 53 1.55 -1.06 3.33
CA PHE A 53 0.38 -1.74 2.79
C PHE A 53 -0.28 -0.91 1.68
N HIS A 54 -1.02 -1.57 0.79
CA HIS A 54 -1.95 -0.86 -0.08
C HIS A 54 -2.86 0.06 0.74
N GLN A 55 -2.95 1.33 0.37
CA GLN A 55 -3.65 2.38 1.13
C GLN A 55 -5.17 2.35 0.87
N GLY A 56 -5.85 1.31 1.37
CA GLY A 56 -7.30 1.17 1.25
C GLY A 56 -8.04 2.17 2.15
N GLN A 57 -8.05 1.87 3.43
CA GLN A 57 -8.65 2.70 4.49
C GLN A 57 -7.92 2.45 5.81
N LYS A 58 -7.95 3.43 6.72
CA LYS A 58 -7.32 3.33 8.05
C LYS A 58 -7.68 2.05 8.80
N ILE A 59 -8.97 1.71 8.81
CA ILE A 59 -9.46 0.51 9.51
C ILE A 59 -8.85 -0.79 8.96
N ILE A 60 -8.60 -0.84 7.64
CA ILE A 60 -7.95 -2.00 7.01
C ILE A 60 -6.48 -2.07 7.41
N LEU A 61 -5.76 -0.95 7.33
CA LEU A 61 -4.33 -0.90 7.68
C LEU A 61 -4.12 -1.28 9.16
N GLN A 62 -4.91 -0.68 10.05
CA GLN A 62 -4.86 -0.98 11.49
C GLN A 62 -5.25 -2.44 11.77
N GLY A 63 -6.25 -2.94 11.07
CA GLY A 63 -6.67 -4.33 11.20
C GLY A 63 -5.57 -5.31 10.80
N ILE A 64 -4.91 -5.10 9.65
CA ILE A 64 -3.77 -5.92 9.21
C ILE A 64 -2.62 -5.84 10.23
N ALA A 65 -2.28 -4.63 10.70
CA ALA A 65 -1.23 -4.44 11.69
C ALA A 65 -1.52 -5.23 12.98
N ASN A 66 -2.74 -5.13 13.51
CA ASN A 66 -3.18 -5.86 14.69
C ASN A 66 -3.14 -7.38 14.48
N GLU A 67 -3.66 -7.88 13.38
CA GLU A 67 -3.66 -9.31 13.06
C GLU A 67 -2.23 -9.88 12.93
N CYS A 68 -1.28 -9.05 12.48
CA CYS A 68 0.12 -9.44 12.32
C CYS A 68 1.00 -9.10 13.55
N ASN A 69 0.45 -8.54 14.63
CA ASN A 69 1.17 -8.02 15.79
C ASN A 69 2.25 -6.98 15.42
N ILE A 70 1.99 -6.16 14.41
CA ILE A 70 2.86 -5.08 13.95
C ILE A 70 2.52 -3.81 14.71
N LEU A 71 3.55 -3.15 15.28
CA LEU A 71 3.38 -1.85 15.92
C LEU A 71 2.95 -0.80 14.88
N TRP A 72 1.91 -0.03 15.19
CA TRP A 72 1.37 0.96 14.25
C TRP A 72 2.40 1.99 13.79
N GLU A 73 3.35 2.35 14.63
CA GLU A 73 4.45 3.27 14.32
C GLU A 73 5.39 2.75 13.21
N LYS A 74 5.40 1.44 12.95
CA LYS A 74 6.14 0.84 11.83
C LYS A 74 5.33 0.81 10.54
N VAL A 75 4.06 1.22 10.54
CA VAL A 75 3.21 1.21 9.34
C VAL A 75 3.24 2.57 8.67
N LEU A 76 3.91 2.66 7.52
CA LEU A 76 3.87 3.87 6.71
C LEU A 76 2.48 4.03 6.09
N ASN A 77 1.94 5.23 6.19
CA ASN A 77 0.64 5.52 5.61
C ASN A 77 0.61 6.91 4.95
N SER A 78 -0.23 7.05 3.95
CA SER A 78 -0.45 8.28 3.19
C SER A 78 -1.92 8.50 2.84
N TYR A 79 -2.81 7.65 3.39
CA TYR A 79 -4.24 7.68 3.06
C TYR A 79 -4.93 9.00 3.47
N GLU A 80 -4.43 9.71 4.48
CA GLU A 80 -4.98 11.00 4.91
C GLU A 80 -4.70 12.10 3.88
N ASN A 81 -3.54 12.05 3.21
CA ASN A 81 -3.13 13.04 2.23
C ASN A 81 -3.61 12.71 0.81
N TYR A 82 -3.55 11.42 0.43
CA TYR A 82 -3.74 10.99 -0.98
C TYR A 82 -4.89 10.01 -1.18
N GLY A 83 -5.47 9.48 -0.12
CA GLY A 83 -6.52 8.47 -0.21
C GLY A 83 -6.02 7.17 -0.85
N ASN A 84 -6.95 6.46 -1.50
CA ASN A 84 -6.65 5.24 -2.23
C ASN A 84 -6.27 5.57 -3.68
N THR A 85 -4.99 5.63 -3.97
CA THR A 85 -4.44 5.88 -5.30
C THR A 85 -4.20 4.59 -6.11
N SER A 86 -4.97 3.53 -5.81
CA SER A 86 -4.90 2.23 -6.50
C SER A 86 -3.49 1.62 -6.48
N SER A 87 -2.94 1.25 -7.64
CA SER A 87 -1.59 0.66 -7.75
C SER A 87 -0.45 1.60 -7.33
N ALA A 88 -0.68 2.91 -7.34
CA ALA A 88 0.30 3.91 -6.91
C ALA A 88 0.35 4.10 -5.38
N SER A 89 -0.54 3.49 -4.60
CA SER A 89 -0.67 3.76 -3.18
C SER A 89 0.59 3.39 -2.36
N ILE A 90 1.24 2.29 -2.67
CA ILE A 90 2.48 1.87 -2.01
C ILE A 90 3.64 2.83 -2.34
N PRO A 91 4.00 3.10 -3.61
CA PRO A 91 5.08 4.04 -3.92
C PRO A 91 4.80 5.45 -3.41
N ILE A 92 3.57 5.96 -3.47
CA ILE A 92 3.21 7.26 -2.89
C ILE A 92 3.45 7.24 -1.38
N SER A 93 3.05 6.18 -0.68
CA SER A 93 3.25 6.09 0.77
C SER A 93 4.74 6.08 1.14
N ILE A 94 5.59 5.45 0.36
CA ILE A 94 7.04 5.50 0.55
C ILE A 94 7.57 6.93 0.37
N CYS A 95 7.17 7.61 -0.70
CA CYS A 95 7.62 8.98 -1.00
C CYS A 95 7.09 10.00 0.00
N ASP A 96 5.84 9.87 0.47
CA ASP A 96 5.21 10.75 1.46
C ASP A 96 5.92 10.68 2.83
N ASN A 97 6.42 9.51 3.19
CA ASN A 97 7.13 9.28 4.44
C ASN A 97 8.66 9.42 4.33
N LEU A 98 9.14 10.09 3.28
CA LEU A 98 10.57 10.25 2.99
C LEU A 98 11.37 10.82 4.16
N GLN A 99 10.81 11.76 4.93
CA GLN A 99 11.51 12.38 6.06
C GLN A 99 11.87 11.36 7.15
N ILE A 100 10.93 10.45 7.47
CA ILE A 100 11.15 9.38 8.43
C ILE A 100 12.16 8.36 7.88
N LEU A 101 12.05 8.01 6.61
CA LEU A 101 12.93 7.03 5.98
C LEU A 101 14.38 7.51 5.92
N LYS A 102 14.62 8.81 5.70
CA LYS A 102 15.96 9.41 5.64
C LYS A 102 16.71 9.50 6.96
N GLU A 103 16.09 9.12 8.08
CA GLU A 103 16.80 8.95 9.35
C GLU A 103 17.83 7.82 9.30
N LYS A 104 17.66 6.89 8.34
CA LYS A 104 18.60 5.80 8.05
C LYS A 104 19.10 5.92 6.62
N LYS A 105 20.35 5.50 6.38
CA LYS A 105 20.90 5.44 5.01
C LYS A 105 20.23 4.35 4.18
N GLN A 106 19.90 3.24 4.82
CA GLN A 106 19.18 2.11 4.20
C GLN A 106 18.05 1.68 5.11
N VAL A 107 16.94 1.28 4.53
CA VAL A 107 15.76 0.78 5.23
C VAL A 107 15.27 -0.53 4.62
N ASN A 108 14.83 -1.42 5.48
CA ASN A 108 14.19 -2.67 5.13
C ASN A 108 12.67 -2.47 5.14
N LEU A 109 12.05 -2.63 4.00
CA LEU A 109 10.62 -2.45 3.82
C LEU A 109 9.94 -3.78 3.51
N LEU A 110 8.85 -4.10 4.20
CA LEU A 110 7.92 -5.14 3.78
C LEU A 110 6.69 -4.49 3.17
N LEU A 111 6.50 -4.73 1.88
CA LEU A 111 5.38 -4.22 1.10
C LEU A 111 4.30 -5.29 1.00
N SER A 112 3.03 -4.91 1.15
CA SER A 112 1.91 -5.81 0.88
C SER A 112 0.85 -5.11 0.02
N GLY A 113 0.75 -5.55 -1.22
CA GLY A 113 -0.25 -5.11 -2.19
C GLY A 113 -1.43 -6.08 -2.24
N PHE A 114 -2.64 -5.55 -2.37
CA PHE A 114 -3.86 -6.36 -2.52
C PHE A 114 -4.97 -5.56 -3.22
N GLY A 115 -5.88 -6.26 -3.86
CA GLY A 115 -6.99 -5.61 -4.59
C GLY A 115 -7.78 -6.55 -5.48
N ILE A 116 -8.21 -5.97 -6.61
CA ILE A 116 -9.07 -6.64 -7.60
C ILE A 116 -8.48 -7.99 -8.01
N GLY A 117 -9.39 -8.99 -8.10
CA GLY A 117 -8.99 -10.32 -8.53
C GLY A 117 -9.70 -11.45 -7.77
N LEU A 118 -9.80 -11.54 -6.45
CA LEU A 118 -8.88 -10.90 -5.51
C LEU A 118 -7.43 -11.33 -5.78
N SER A 119 -6.50 -10.40 -5.66
CA SER A 119 -5.07 -10.66 -5.79
C SER A 119 -4.31 -9.97 -4.65
N TRP A 120 -3.24 -10.58 -4.19
CA TRP A 120 -2.40 -10.05 -3.11
C TRP A 120 -1.01 -10.65 -3.16
N GLY A 121 -0.06 -9.98 -2.56
CA GLY A 121 1.32 -10.45 -2.48
C GLY A 121 2.18 -9.57 -1.60
N CYS A 122 3.33 -10.13 -1.17
CA CYS A 122 4.33 -9.43 -0.38
C CYS A 122 5.66 -9.34 -1.12
N VAL A 123 6.39 -8.27 -0.84
CA VAL A 123 7.76 -8.06 -1.28
C VAL A 123 8.56 -7.53 -0.11
N TYR A 124 9.77 -8.05 0.10
CA TYR A 124 10.74 -7.51 1.05
C TYR A 124 11.87 -6.84 0.27
N LEU A 125 12.17 -5.59 0.60
CA LEU A 125 13.16 -4.76 -0.07
C LEU A 125 14.12 -4.14 0.93
N ASN A 126 15.41 -4.13 0.61
CA ASN A 126 16.36 -3.20 1.20
C ASN A 126 16.52 -2.02 0.23
N VAL A 127 16.26 -0.81 0.73
CA VAL A 127 16.23 0.41 -0.10
C VAL A 127 17.25 1.41 0.44
N ASP A 128 18.08 1.93 -0.45
CA ASP A 128 18.91 3.10 -0.17
C ASP A 128 18.02 4.36 -0.21
N THR A 129 17.92 5.06 0.91
CA THR A 129 16.98 6.17 1.06
C THR A 129 17.33 7.38 0.19
N GLU A 130 18.57 7.49 -0.29
CA GLU A 130 18.97 8.51 -1.27
C GLU A 130 18.28 8.32 -2.63
N ASN A 131 17.86 7.08 -2.95
CA ASN A 131 17.15 6.76 -4.19
C ASN A 131 15.63 7.02 -4.12
N ILE A 132 15.10 7.37 -2.95
CA ILE A 132 13.68 7.71 -2.80
C ILE A 132 13.50 9.20 -3.12
N LEU A 133 12.70 9.47 -4.15
CA LEU A 133 12.40 10.85 -4.55
C LEU A 133 11.22 11.42 -3.76
N PRO A 134 11.20 12.73 -3.50
CA PRO A 134 10.04 13.39 -2.91
C PRO A 134 8.86 13.40 -3.89
N ILE A 135 7.65 13.57 -3.36
CA ILE A 135 6.48 13.85 -4.18
C ILE A 135 6.58 15.26 -4.72
N PHE A 136 6.37 15.41 -6.03
CA PHE A 136 6.29 16.71 -6.70
C PHE A 136 4.84 17.01 -7.05
N GLU A 137 4.35 18.17 -6.62
CA GLU A 137 3.05 18.67 -7.05
C GLU A 137 3.22 19.45 -8.37
N PHE A 138 2.51 19.02 -9.40
CA PHE A 138 2.42 19.76 -10.65
C PHE A 138 1.33 20.84 -10.51
N GLY A 139 1.65 21.94 -9.84
CA GLY A 139 0.70 22.98 -9.47
C GLY A 139 0.07 23.77 -10.62
N ASP A 140 0.68 23.89 -11.79
CA ASP A 140 0.25 24.85 -12.81
C ASP A 140 0.25 24.35 -14.27
N TYR A 141 0.53 23.07 -14.50
CA TYR A 141 0.68 22.57 -15.88
C TYR A 141 -0.62 22.48 -16.69
N TYR A 142 -1.79 22.69 -16.07
CA TYR A 142 -3.11 22.60 -16.72
C TYR A 142 -3.96 23.86 -16.58
N LYS A 143 -3.36 25.02 -16.26
CA LYS A 143 -4.13 26.27 -16.14
C LYS A 143 -4.58 26.82 -17.50
N ASP A 144 -3.88 26.54 -18.57
CA ASP A 144 -4.24 26.98 -19.92
C ASP A 144 -4.46 25.79 -20.85
N LYS A 145 -5.72 25.33 -20.93
CA LYS A 145 -6.14 24.37 -21.96
C LYS A 145 -5.95 24.88 -23.39
N ASP A 146 -5.74 26.19 -23.55
CA ASP A 146 -5.60 26.85 -24.85
C ASP A 146 -4.16 26.80 -25.40
N GLU A 147 -3.16 26.41 -24.62
CA GLU A 147 -1.78 26.23 -25.07
C GLU A 147 -1.42 24.80 -25.51
N LEU A 148 -2.25 23.82 -25.18
CA LEU A 148 -2.13 22.47 -25.70
C LEU A 148 -2.96 22.35 -26.97
N ASN A 149 -2.38 22.73 -28.09
CA ASN A 149 -2.85 22.35 -29.42
C ASN A 149 -2.73 20.82 -29.56
N LEU A 150 -3.67 20.06 -29.02
CA LEU A 150 -3.92 18.66 -29.24
C LEU A 150 -5.27 18.48 -29.91
#